data_277b14f472264c2746b052c247bea597
#
_entry.id   277b14f472264c2746b052c247bea597
#
_cell.length_a   1.000
_cell.length_b   1.000
_cell.length_c   1.000
_cell.angle_alpha   90.00
_cell.angle_beta   90.00
_cell.angle_gamma   90.00
#
_symmetry.space_group_name_H-M   'P 1'
#
loop_
_entity.id
_entity.type
_entity.pdbx_description
1 polymer ?
#
loop_
_entity_poly.entity_id
_entity_poly.type
_entity_poly.pdbx_seq_one_letter_code
_entity_poly.pdbx_strand_id
1 'polypeptide(L)'
;MQKKPLIGINIDYKNETKDTAAYFYLAAGYSDCVLRAGGIPVMVPIMDEEDDIEAILDTLDGFILVGGLDLDPHRDGFMRHTSCRIMSSRREIFDRQLARLIFQRKLPVFGIGVGMQLLNITAGGNLHLHIPEALPNAVPHRDPQDPSHRHGLDITPGSILERIYGDGEIRVNSNHHMAIDEVAPGFTVTARCPDGVIEAIEHTAEGWVAMGTQFHPEAPSATAMDF
;
A
#
# COMPACT_ATOMS: atom_id res chain seq x y z
N MET A 1 -19.90 5.61 25.43
CA MET A 1 -18.99 4.76 24.64
C MET A 1 -18.21 5.68 23.72
N GLN A 2 -16.90 5.53 23.63
CA GLN A 2 -16.09 6.30 22.70
C GLN A 2 -16.49 5.89 21.26
N LYS A 3 -16.69 6.86 20.36
CA LYS A 3 -17.01 6.60 18.95
C LYS A 3 -15.83 5.86 18.32
N LYS A 4 -16.08 4.71 17.73
CA LYS A 4 -15.05 3.97 16.98
C LYS A 4 -14.78 4.69 15.66
N PRO A 5 -13.51 4.81 15.23
CA PRO A 5 -13.19 5.42 13.94
C PRO A 5 -13.69 4.57 12.77
N LEU A 6 -14.18 5.24 11.73
CA LEU A 6 -14.56 4.65 10.45
C LEU A 6 -13.34 4.67 9.52
N ILE A 7 -12.86 3.50 9.13
CA ILE A 7 -11.67 3.36 8.28
C ILE A 7 -12.10 2.88 6.90
N GLY A 8 -11.94 3.73 5.90
CA GLY A 8 -12.17 3.38 4.50
C GLY A 8 -11.12 2.37 4.00
N ILE A 9 -11.54 1.44 3.17
CA ILE A 9 -10.67 0.46 2.53
C ILE A 9 -11.11 0.36 1.07
N ASN A 10 -10.26 0.77 0.10
CA ASN A 10 -10.56 0.52 -1.30
C ASN A 10 -10.52 -0.99 -1.57
N ILE A 11 -11.26 -1.42 -2.60
CA ILE A 11 -11.39 -2.85 -2.90
C ILE A 11 -10.93 -3.16 -4.30
N ASP A 12 -10.49 -4.38 -4.51
CA ASP A 12 -10.02 -4.84 -5.81
C ASP A 12 -11.19 -5.15 -6.75
N TYR A 13 -10.92 -5.20 -8.04
CA TYR A 13 -11.93 -5.36 -9.07
C TYR A 13 -11.51 -6.39 -10.12
N LYS A 14 -12.40 -7.32 -10.39
CA LYS A 14 -12.26 -8.29 -11.46
C LYS A 14 -13.24 -7.95 -12.57
N ASN A 15 -12.71 -7.76 -13.78
CA ASN A 15 -13.52 -7.57 -14.97
C ASN A 15 -14.39 -8.79 -15.24
N GLU A 16 -15.52 -8.58 -15.90
CA GLU A 16 -16.35 -9.67 -16.41
C GLU A 16 -15.59 -10.57 -17.38
N THR A 17 -15.96 -11.80 -17.41
CA THR A 17 -15.53 -12.79 -18.40
C THR A 17 -16.78 -13.39 -19.07
N LYS A 18 -16.57 -14.27 -20.05
CA LYS A 18 -17.70 -14.96 -20.71
C LYS A 18 -18.63 -15.68 -19.72
N ASP A 19 -18.05 -16.20 -18.61
CA ASP A 19 -18.76 -17.08 -17.68
C ASP A 19 -18.95 -16.47 -16.28
N THR A 20 -18.45 -15.25 -16.03
CA THR A 20 -18.48 -14.62 -14.71
C THR A 20 -18.72 -13.13 -14.83
N ALA A 21 -19.75 -12.62 -14.13
CA ALA A 21 -19.98 -11.18 -14.01
C ALA A 21 -18.79 -10.49 -13.35
N ALA A 22 -18.60 -9.20 -13.62
CA ALA A 22 -17.64 -8.39 -12.90
C ALA A 22 -17.95 -8.36 -11.40
N TYR A 23 -16.94 -8.39 -10.55
CA TYR A 23 -17.11 -8.39 -9.11
C TYR A 23 -15.99 -7.64 -8.38
N PHE A 24 -16.31 -7.15 -7.21
CA PHE A 24 -15.36 -6.62 -6.25
C PHE A 24 -14.91 -7.71 -5.29
N TYR A 25 -13.66 -7.62 -4.81
CA TYR A 25 -13.15 -8.53 -3.81
C TYR A 25 -12.10 -7.85 -2.92
N LEU A 26 -11.92 -8.38 -1.72
CA LEU A 26 -10.95 -7.91 -0.75
C LEU A 26 -10.48 -9.09 0.10
N ALA A 27 -9.17 -9.19 0.35
CA ALA A 27 -8.67 -10.14 1.33
C ALA A 27 -9.17 -9.77 2.74
N ALA A 28 -9.68 -10.74 3.49
CA ALA A 28 -10.29 -10.51 4.80
C ALA A 28 -9.33 -9.85 5.81
N GLY A 29 -8.02 -10.12 5.69
CA GLY A 29 -7.00 -9.58 6.58
C GLY A 29 -7.06 -8.07 6.75
N TYR A 30 -7.35 -7.31 5.68
CA TYR A 30 -7.47 -5.85 5.77
C TYR A 30 -8.59 -5.42 6.74
N SER A 31 -9.78 -6.00 6.60
CA SER A 31 -10.91 -5.70 7.51
C SER A 31 -10.67 -6.21 8.93
N ASP A 32 -10.07 -7.39 9.06
CA ASP A 32 -9.80 -8.01 10.34
C ASP A 32 -8.80 -7.19 11.17
N CYS A 33 -7.76 -6.61 10.53
CA CYS A 33 -6.81 -5.75 11.20
C CYS A 33 -7.48 -4.47 11.73
N VAL A 34 -8.35 -3.83 10.95
CA VAL A 34 -9.11 -2.66 11.40
C VAL A 34 -9.99 -3.00 12.61
N LEU A 35 -10.69 -4.14 12.58
CA LEU A 35 -11.53 -4.58 13.69
C LEU A 35 -10.72 -4.86 14.95
N ARG A 36 -9.56 -5.52 14.84
CA ARG A 36 -8.64 -5.78 15.96
C ARG A 36 -8.09 -4.49 16.55
N ALA A 37 -7.79 -3.50 15.72
CA ALA A 37 -7.35 -2.17 16.15
C ALA A 37 -8.48 -1.32 16.78
N GLY A 38 -9.72 -1.83 16.81
CA GLY A 38 -10.87 -1.16 17.42
C GLY A 38 -11.61 -0.19 16.50
N GLY A 39 -11.26 -0.13 15.22
CA GLY A 39 -11.97 0.63 14.18
C GLY A 39 -13.18 -0.13 13.61
N ILE A 40 -13.87 0.51 12.69
CA ILE A 40 -14.94 -0.07 11.86
C ILE A 40 -14.49 0.01 10.40
N PRO A 41 -14.27 -1.11 9.71
CA PRO A 41 -13.89 -1.10 8.30
C PRO A 41 -15.08 -0.74 7.41
N VAL A 42 -14.88 0.18 6.48
CA VAL A 42 -15.85 0.60 5.48
C VAL A 42 -15.27 0.28 4.09
N MET A 43 -15.80 -0.73 3.43
CA MET A 43 -15.36 -1.09 2.08
C MET A 43 -15.87 -0.05 1.09
N VAL A 44 -14.94 0.61 0.39
CA VAL A 44 -15.23 1.68 -0.56
C VAL A 44 -15.13 1.12 -1.98
N PRO A 45 -16.26 0.96 -2.69
CA PRO A 45 -16.27 0.48 -4.06
C PRO A 45 -15.69 1.53 -5.02
N ILE A 46 -15.32 1.10 -6.22
CA ILE A 46 -14.91 2.01 -7.29
C ILE A 46 -16.09 2.91 -7.67
N MET A 47 -15.86 4.21 -7.61
CA MET A 47 -16.78 5.26 -8.02
C MET A 47 -16.19 6.03 -9.20
N ASP A 48 -17.05 6.47 -10.12
CA ASP A 48 -16.61 7.15 -11.33
C ASP A 48 -16.65 8.69 -11.16
N GLU A 49 -17.53 9.20 -10.27
CA GLU A 49 -17.70 10.63 -10.01
C GLU A 49 -16.89 11.08 -8.80
N GLU A 50 -16.15 12.19 -8.93
CA GLU A 50 -15.32 12.75 -7.88
C GLU A 50 -16.14 13.19 -6.66
N ASP A 51 -17.32 13.77 -6.89
CA ASP A 51 -18.21 14.23 -5.81
C ASP A 51 -18.67 13.07 -4.92
N ASP A 52 -18.87 11.86 -5.48
CA ASP A 52 -19.22 10.67 -4.70
C ASP A 52 -18.04 10.20 -3.84
N ILE A 53 -16.81 10.27 -4.39
CA ILE A 53 -15.60 9.95 -3.64
C ILE A 53 -15.42 10.96 -2.50
N GLU A 54 -15.62 12.24 -2.76
CA GLU A 54 -15.55 13.29 -1.76
C GLU A 54 -16.55 13.06 -0.64
N ALA A 55 -17.81 12.76 -0.99
CA ALA A 55 -18.87 12.53 -0.02
C ALA A 55 -18.58 11.34 0.92
N ILE A 56 -18.02 10.25 0.40
CA ILE A 56 -17.62 9.14 1.27
C ILE A 56 -16.43 9.50 2.16
N LEU A 57 -15.42 10.19 1.63
CA LEU A 57 -14.25 10.60 2.40
C LEU A 57 -14.61 11.51 3.57
N ASP A 58 -15.64 12.36 3.43
CA ASP A 58 -16.13 13.24 4.50
C ASP A 58 -16.72 12.47 5.70
N THR A 59 -17.04 11.18 5.52
CA THR A 59 -17.59 10.32 6.59
C THR A 59 -16.51 9.51 7.31
N LEU A 60 -15.29 9.45 6.80
CA LEU A 60 -14.23 8.57 7.26
C LEU A 60 -13.25 9.29 8.18
N ASP A 61 -12.76 8.57 9.18
CA ASP A 61 -11.72 9.05 10.10
C ASP A 61 -10.29 8.68 9.63
N GLY A 62 -10.16 7.80 8.62
CA GLY A 62 -8.90 7.39 8.01
C GLY A 62 -9.11 6.43 6.84
N PHE A 63 -8.04 6.08 6.13
CA PHE A 63 -8.11 5.23 4.94
C PHE A 63 -6.95 4.22 4.85
N ILE A 64 -7.23 3.02 4.36
CA ILE A 64 -6.24 2.02 3.98
C ILE A 64 -6.28 1.87 2.45
N LEU A 65 -5.16 2.18 1.79
CA LEU A 65 -4.94 1.87 0.38
C LEU A 65 -4.34 0.46 0.28
N VAL A 66 -5.12 -0.47 -0.26
CA VAL A 66 -4.76 -1.90 -0.26
C VAL A 66 -3.73 -2.25 -1.32
N GLY A 67 -3.09 -3.40 -1.13
CA GLY A 67 -2.25 -4.05 -2.13
C GLY A 67 -3.01 -4.48 -3.39
N GLY A 68 -2.34 -5.18 -4.28
CA GLY A 68 -2.94 -5.69 -5.51
C GLY A 68 -1.93 -5.91 -6.63
N LEU A 69 -2.41 -5.87 -7.87
CA LEU A 69 -1.58 -5.89 -9.07
C LEU A 69 -0.90 -4.53 -9.27
N ASP A 70 0.03 -4.47 -10.23
CA ASP A 70 0.89 -3.31 -10.46
C ASP A 70 0.12 -2.11 -11.02
N LEU A 71 0.58 -0.90 -10.67
CA LEU A 71 0.22 0.34 -11.36
C LEU A 71 0.75 0.32 -12.79
N ASP A 72 0.05 0.98 -13.71
CA ASP A 72 0.49 1.07 -15.10
C ASP A 72 1.57 2.16 -15.26
N PRO A 73 2.85 1.78 -15.50
CA PRO A 73 3.93 2.74 -15.66
C PRO A 73 3.73 3.73 -16.81
N HIS A 74 2.94 3.38 -17.84
CA HIS A 74 2.64 4.29 -18.94
C HIS A 74 1.91 5.56 -18.47
N ARG A 75 1.13 5.48 -17.39
CA ARG A 75 0.44 6.64 -16.84
C ARG A 75 1.40 7.64 -16.19
N ASP A 76 2.59 7.18 -15.82
CA ASP A 76 3.64 7.97 -15.20
C ASP A 76 4.78 8.30 -16.19
N GLY A 77 4.59 7.98 -17.48
CA GLY A 77 5.55 8.29 -18.55
C GLY A 77 6.65 7.26 -18.76
N PHE A 78 6.58 6.10 -18.11
CA PHE A 78 7.56 5.04 -18.22
C PHE A 78 7.08 3.91 -19.15
N MET A 79 8.01 3.20 -19.76
CA MET A 79 7.68 1.98 -20.51
C MET A 79 7.37 0.83 -19.55
N ARG A 80 6.36 0.03 -19.87
CA ARG A 80 6.05 -1.19 -19.10
C ARG A 80 7.19 -2.20 -19.19
N HIS A 81 7.60 -2.71 -18.05
CA HIS A 81 8.43 -3.90 -18.01
C HIS A 81 7.59 -5.17 -18.29
N THR A 82 8.20 -6.18 -18.89
CA THR A 82 7.49 -7.42 -19.27
C THR A 82 6.96 -8.23 -18.09
N SER A 83 7.53 -8.04 -16.90
CA SER A 83 7.07 -8.68 -15.65
C SER A 83 5.84 -8.00 -15.03
N CYS A 84 5.48 -6.79 -15.48
CA CYS A 84 4.36 -6.05 -14.91
C CYS A 84 3.02 -6.77 -15.15
N ARG A 85 2.25 -6.91 -14.08
CA ARG A 85 0.88 -7.43 -14.08
C ARG A 85 -0.07 -6.32 -13.70
N ILE A 86 -0.49 -5.56 -14.71
CA ILE A 86 -1.25 -4.32 -14.52
C ILE A 86 -2.64 -4.61 -13.95
N MET A 87 -3.04 -3.84 -12.93
CA MET A 87 -4.39 -3.89 -12.38
C MET A 87 -5.44 -3.42 -13.39
N SER A 88 -6.71 -3.67 -13.10
CA SER A 88 -7.81 -3.14 -13.91
C SER A 88 -7.69 -1.61 -14.04
N SER A 89 -7.79 -1.11 -15.28
CA SER A 89 -7.75 0.34 -15.53
C SER A 89 -8.83 1.09 -14.76
N ARG A 90 -10.01 0.48 -14.55
CA ARG A 90 -11.10 1.05 -13.76
C ARG A 90 -10.69 1.24 -12.30
N ARG A 91 -10.04 0.24 -11.69
CA ARG A 91 -9.50 0.33 -10.34
C ARG A 91 -8.42 1.40 -10.25
N GLU A 92 -7.44 1.38 -11.16
CA GLU A 92 -6.30 2.30 -11.08
C GLU A 92 -6.72 3.76 -11.24
N ILE A 93 -7.66 4.07 -12.13
CA ILE A 93 -8.18 5.43 -12.29
C ILE A 93 -8.79 5.91 -10.98
N PHE A 94 -9.65 5.09 -10.38
CA PHE A 94 -10.27 5.39 -9.09
C PHE A 94 -9.24 5.53 -7.97
N ASP A 95 -8.30 4.58 -7.83
CA ASP A 95 -7.29 4.59 -6.76
C ASP A 95 -6.40 5.86 -6.84
N ARG A 96 -6.01 6.29 -8.06
CA ARG A 96 -5.24 7.53 -8.26
C ARG A 96 -6.03 8.78 -7.88
N GLN A 97 -7.30 8.84 -8.25
CA GLN A 97 -8.18 9.94 -7.87
C GLN A 97 -8.42 9.98 -6.36
N LEU A 98 -8.70 8.82 -5.76
CA LEU A 98 -8.85 8.63 -4.33
C LEU A 98 -7.60 9.08 -3.54
N ALA A 99 -6.41 8.63 -3.96
CA ALA A 99 -5.16 9.02 -3.31
C ALA A 99 -4.95 10.55 -3.37
N ARG A 100 -5.20 11.18 -4.52
CA ARG A 100 -5.12 12.64 -4.67
C ARG A 100 -6.05 13.37 -3.69
N LEU A 101 -7.30 12.91 -3.57
CA LEU A 101 -8.28 13.51 -2.65
C LEU A 101 -7.92 13.29 -1.17
N ILE A 102 -7.38 12.12 -0.81
CA ILE A 102 -6.84 11.83 0.52
C ILE A 102 -5.71 12.82 0.87
N PHE A 103 -4.77 13.07 -0.06
CA PHE A 103 -3.70 14.05 0.12
C PHE A 103 -4.22 15.46 0.33
N GLN A 104 -5.17 15.91 -0.49
CA GLN A 104 -5.75 17.25 -0.38
C GLN A 104 -6.43 17.49 0.97
N ARG A 105 -7.09 16.45 1.52
CA ARG A 105 -7.78 16.50 2.82
C ARG A 105 -6.87 16.25 4.01
N LYS A 106 -5.65 15.78 3.77
CA LYS A 106 -4.78 15.22 4.81
C LYS A 106 -5.50 14.19 5.68
N LEU A 107 -6.33 13.36 5.04
CA LEU A 107 -6.98 12.25 5.75
C LEU A 107 -5.90 11.25 6.18
N PRO A 108 -5.88 10.79 7.44
CA PRO A 108 -4.96 9.75 7.87
C PRO A 108 -4.99 8.55 6.92
N VAL A 109 -3.82 8.11 6.44
CA VAL A 109 -3.75 7.06 5.42
C VAL A 109 -2.61 6.08 5.67
N PHE A 110 -2.90 4.80 5.43
CA PHE A 110 -1.93 3.73 5.42
C PHE A 110 -1.97 3.00 4.07
N GLY A 111 -0.86 3.04 3.33
CA GLY A 111 -0.72 2.34 2.07
C GLY A 111 0.03 1.01 2.24
N ILE A 112 -0.49 -0.09 1.70
CA ILE A 112 0.10 -1.43 1.81
C ILE A 112 0.46 -1.94 0.41
N GLY A 113 1.69 -2.41 0.21
CA GLY A 113 2.16 -2.90 -1.08
C GLY A 113 2.01 -1.85 -2.18
N VAL A 114 1.20 -2.12 -3.19
CA VAL A 114 0.91 -1.13 -4.26
C VAL A 114 0.24 0.14 -3.71
N GLY A 115 -0.44 0.07 -2.57
CA GLY A 115 -0.98 1.25 -1.89
C GLY A 115 0.12 2.20 -1.40
N MET A 116 1.24 1.69 -0.89
CA MET A 116 2.42 2.51 -0.58
C MET A 116 3.03 3.12 -1.85
N GLN A 117 3.17 2.31 -2.90
CA GLN A 117 3.69 2.79 -4.19
C GLN A 117 2.81 3.91 -4.76
N LEU A 118 1.49 3.78 -4.64
CA LEU A 118 0.53 4.80 -5.06
C LEU A 118 0.68 6.10 -4.26
N LEU A 119 0.89 6.04 -2.94
CA LEU A 119 1.18 7.22 -2.12
C LEU A 119 2.44 7.94 -2.64
N ASN A 120 3.51 7.20 -2.90
CA ASN A 120 4.76 7.76 -3.42
C ASN A 120 4.56 8.43 -4.80
N ILE A 121 3.93 7.74 -5.75
CA ILE A 121 3.64 8.28 -7.09
C ILE A 121 2.75 9.52 -7.01
N THR A 122 1.70 9.49 -6.18
CA THR A 122 0.77 10.64 -6.03
C THR A 122 1.48 11.89 -5.53
N ALA A 123 2.52 11.74 -4.72
CA ALA A 123 3.32 12.84 -4.20
C ALA A 123 4.53 13.21 -5.10
N GLY A 124 4.70 12.54 -6.26
CA GLY A 124 5.72 12.87 -7.26
C GLY A 124 7.01 12.08 -7.17
N GLY A 125 7.02 10.94 -6.49
CA GLY A 125 8.10 9.95 -6.53
C GLY A 125 7.99 9.00 -7.73
N ASN A 126 8.90 8.03 -7.83
CA ASN A 126 8.89 7.01 -8.87
C ASN A 126 9.19 5.58 -8.33
N LEU A 127 9.20 4.59 -9.22
CA LEU A 127 9.36 3.18 -8.88
C LEU A 127 10.41 2.49 -9.74
N HIS A 128 11.17 1.57 -9.12
CA HIS A 128 11.82 0.47 -9.83
C HIS A 128 10.75 -0.49 -10.34
N LEU A 129 10.64 -0.64 -11.66
CA LEU A 129 9.60 -1.47 -12.29
C LEU A 129 9.89 -2.97 -12.19
N HIS A 130 11.14 -3.34 -11.92
CA HIS A 130 11.55 -4.73 -11.68
C HIS A 130 12.85 -4.78 -10.89
N ILE A 131 12.75 -5.10 -9.59
CA ILE A 131 13.89 -5.14 -8.67
C ILE A 131 15.07 -5.98 -9.22
N PRO A 132 14.87 -7.21 -9.76
CA PRO A 132 15.99 -8.02 -10.24
C PRO A 132 16.81 -7.38 -11.37
N GLU A 133 16.23 -6.49 -12.16
CA GLU A 133 16.95 -5.75 -13.20
C GLU A 133 17.53 -4.44 -12.70
N ALA A 134 16.74 -3.67 -11.91
CA ALA A 134 17.16 -2.38 -11.39
C ALA A 134 18.23 -2.52 -10.30
N LEU A 135 18.15 -3.55 -9.47
CA LEU A 135 19.02 -3.83 -8.35
C LEU A 135 19.51 -5.29 -8.38
N PRO A 136 20.45 -5.64 -9.25
CA PRO A 136 20.86 -7.05 -9.50
C PRO A 136 21.44 -7.78 -8.30
N ASN A 137 21.88 -7.04 -7.26
CA ASN A 137 22.43 -7.59 -6.04
C ASN A 137 21.42 -7.69 -4.90
N ALA A 138 20.17 -7.27 -5.13
CA ALA A 138 19.12 -7.39 -4.13
C ALA A 138 18.78 -8.86 -3.86
N VAL A 139 18.37 -9.16 -2.64
CA VAL A 139 17.81 -10.47 -2.31
C VAL A 139 16.47 -10.65 -3.02
N PRO A 140 15.98 -11.88 -3.20
CA PRO A 140 14.64 -12.09 -3.72
C PRO A 140 13.59 -11.42 -2.82
N HIS A 141 12.76 -10.53 -3.38
CA HIS A 141 11.60 -9.94 -2.71
C HIS A 141 10.30 -10.67 -3.06
N ARG A 142 10.40 -11.68 -3.88
CA ARG A 142 9.32 -12.57 -4.26
C ARG A 142 9.85 -13.96 -4.57
N ASP A 143 9.29 -14.97 -3.91
CA ASP A 143 9.50 -16.37 -4.24
C ASP A 143 8.16 -17.02 -4.61
N PRO A 144 7.92 -17.33 -5.89
CA PRO A 144 6.68 -17.98 -6.33
C PRO A 144 6.48 -19.39 -5.75
N GLN A 145 7.56 -20.03 -5.24
CA GLN A 145 7.54 -21.37 -4.68
C GLN A 145 7.38 -21.37 -3.16
N ASP A 146 7.68 -20.23 -2.51
CA ASP A 146 7.53 -20.08 -1.06
C ASP A 146 6.63 -18.87 -0.72
N PRO A 147 5.33 -19.07 -0.53
CA PRO A 147 4.41 -18.01 -0.10
C PRO A 147 4.72 -17.43 1.29
N SER A 148 5.57 -18.10 2.06
CA SER A 148 6.00 -17.65 3.39
C SER A 148 7.34 -16.90 3.36
N HIS A 149 7.86 -16.60 2.15
CA HIS A 149 9.12 -15.89 1.96
C HIS A 149 9.20 -14.61 2.80
N ARG A 150 10.35 -14.40 3.46
CA ARG A 150 10.60 -13.27 4.36
C ARG A 150 12.02 -12.75 4.19
N HIS A 151 12.20 -11.46 4.43
CA HIS A 151 13.52 -10.84 4.55
C HIS A 151 13.63 -9.99 5.82
N GLY A 152 14.85 -9.56 6.14
CA GLY A 152 15.13 -8.65 7.25
C GLY A 152 14.60 -7.24 6.96
N LEU A 153 14.41 -6.47 8.02
CA LEU A 153 13.95 -5.10 7.97
C LEU A 153 14.81 -4.24 8.90
N ASP A 154 15.49 -3.24 8.33
CA ASP A 154 16.21 -2.21 9.06
C ASP A 154 15.29 -1.01 9.24
N ILE A 155 14.89 -0.72 10.48
CA ILE A 155 13.94 0.35 10.81
C ILE A 155 14.68 1.61 11.24
N THR A 156 14.24 2.75 10.72
CA THR A 156 14.77 4.06 11.08
C THR A 156 14.34 4.46 12.48
N PRO A 157 15.29 4.79 13.40
CA PRO A 157 14.97 5.26 14.74
C PRO A 157 14.08 6.53 14.74
N GLY A 158 13.14 6.59 15.68
CA GLY A 158 12.21 7.70 15.84
C GLY A 158 10.96 7.62 14.95
N SER A 159 10.87 6.62 14.06
CA SER A 159 9.72 6.43 13.16
C SER A 159 8.47 5.91 13.88
N ILE A 160 7.31 6.00 13.23
CA ILE A 160 6.09 5.33 13.67
C ILE A 160 6.31 3.82 13.65
N LEU A 161 7.02 3.34 12.63
CA LEU A 161 7.30 1.92 12.46
C LEU A 161 8.14 1.35 13.62
N GLU A 162 9.16 2.11 14.10
CA GLU A 162 9.94 1.69 15.29
C GLU A 162 9.05 1.58 16.54
N ARG A 163 8.10 2.48 16.72
CA ARG A 163 7.15 2.41 17.85
C ARG A 163 6.26 1.16 17.80
N ILE A 164 6.03 0.61 16.60
CA ILE A 164 5.20 -0.60 16.40
C ILE A 164 6.05 -1.85 16.59
N TYR A 165 7.21 -1.92 15.95
CA TYR A 165 8.03 -3.15 15.88
C TYR A 165 9.17 -3.19 16.90
N GLY A 166 9.57 -2.05 17.46
CA GLY A 166 10.76 -1.94 18.31
C GLY A 166 12.05 -1.86 17.50
N ASP A 167 13.19 -2.09 18.19
CA ASP A 167 14.56 -1.97 17.66
C ASP A 167 15.25 -3.34 17.46
N GLY A 168 14.50 -4.44 17.51
CA GLY A 168 15.02 -5.79 17.34
C GLY A 168 15.24 -6.20 15.88
N GLU A 169 15.70 -7.44 15.69
CA GLU A 169 15.74 -8.08 14.38
C GLU A 169 14.31 -8.38 13.93
N ILE A 170 13.86 -7.66 12.93
CA ILE A 170 12.51 -7.79 12.37
C ILE A 170 12.59 -8.53 11.03
N ARG A 171 11.67 -9.45 10.81
CA ARG A 171 11.48 -10.14 9.53
C ARG A 171 10.05 -10.03 9.09
N VAL A 172 9.86 -9.50 7.89
CA VAL A 172 8.54 -9.29 7.27
C VAL A 172 8.32 -10.22 6.09
N ASN A 173 7.07 -10.51 5.77
CA ASN A 173 6.71 -11.21 4.55
C ASN A 173 7.07 -10.36 3.32
N SER A 174 7.37 -11.00 2.20
CA SER A 174 7.73 -10.28 0.98
C SER A 174 7.17 -11.00 -0.25
N ASN A 175 6.42 -10.26 -1.06
CA ASN A 175 5.83 -10.77 -2.30
C ASN A 175 5.66 -9.64 -3.31
N HIS A 176 6.76 -8.94 -3.64
CA HIS A 176 6.74 -7.85 -4.61
C HIS A 176 7.95 -7.93 -5.56
N HIS A 177 7.81 -7.36 -6.74
CA HIS A 177 8.91 -7.25 -7.71
C HIS A 177 9.17 -5.80 -8.14
N MET A 178 8.31 -4.88 -7.70
CA MET A 178 8.50 -3.44 -7.83
C MET A 178 8.83 -2.86 -6.45
N ALA A 179 9.49 -1.71 -6.42
CA ALA A 179 9.79 -0.98 -5.20
C ALA A 179 9.86 0.52 -5.47
N ILE A 180 9.83 1.34 -4.43
CA ILE A 180 10.11 2.77 -4.57
C ILE A 180 11.58 2.94 -4.98
N ASP A 181 11.83 3.76 -6.02
CA ASP A 181 13.13 4.23 -6.46
C ASP A 181 13.42 5.60 -5.83
N GLU A 182 12.71 6.64 -6.28
CA GLU A 182 12.78 7.98 -5.72
C GLU A 182 11.61 8.22 -4.76
N VAL A 183 11.95 8.55 -3.52
CA VAL A 183 10.96 8.92 -2.50
C VAL A 183 10.43 10.30 -2.80
N ALA A 184 9.12 10.43 -2.82
CA ALA A 184 8.44 11.67 -3.09
C ALA A 184 8.74 12.77 -2.06
N PRO A 185 8.73 14.07 -2.47
CA PRO A 185 8.81 15.18 -1.54
C PRO A 185 7.79 15.07 -0.41
N GLY A 186 8.23 15.32 0.83
CA GLY A 186 7.40 15.24 2.03
C GLY A 186 7.35 13.85 2.66
N PHE A 187 7.83 12.81 1.99
CA PHE A 187 8.04 11.49 2.59
C PHE A 187 9.50 11.27 3.00
N THR A 188 9.68 10.43 3.99
CA THR A 188 10.99 9.91 4.41
C THR A 188 10.93 8.38 4.47
N VAL A 189 12.07 7.74 4.22
CA VAL A 189 12.21 6.30 4.35
C VAL A 189 12.30 5.94 5.82
N THR A 190 11.46 5.03 6.27
CA THR A 190 11.42 4.57 7.66
C THR A 190 11.76 3.11 7.84
N ALA A 191 11.85 2.34 6.75
CA ALA A 191 12.48 1.04 6.76
C ALA A 191 13.07 0.67 5.39
N ARG A 192 14.13 -0.14 5.44
CA ARG A 192 14.74 -0.79 4.27
C ARG A 192 14.99 -2.27 4.54
N CYS A 193 14.97 -3.06 3.49
CA CYS A 193 15.66 -4.34 3.49
C CYS A 193 17.18 -4.10 3.57
N PRO A 194 17.99 -5.00 4.18
CA PRO A 194 19.45 -4.86 4.24
C PRO A 194 20.15 -4.71 2.88
N ASP A 195 19.51 -5.06 1.78
CA ASP A 195 19.98 -4.85 0.41
C ASP A 195 19.73 -3.43 -0.14
N GLY A 196 19.06 -2.58 0.66
CA GLY A 196 18.78 -1.19 0.35
C GLY A 196 17.38 -0.92 -0.22
N VAL A 197 16.61 -1.94 -0.57
CA VAL A 197 15.23 -1.78 -1.07
C VAL A 197 14.36 -1.10 -0.02
N ILE A 198 13.59 -0.09 -0.43
CA ILE A 198 12.70 0.66 0.45
C ILE A 198 11.46 -0.18 0.78
N GLU A 199 11.23 -0.36 2.09
CA GLU A 199 10.16 -1.19 2.63
C GLU A 199 9.09 -0.40 3.38
N ALA A 200 9.40 0.83 3.83
CA ALA A 200 8.40 1.71 4.43
C ALA A 200 8.75 3.18 4.25
N ILE A 201 7.71 3.99 4.17
CA ILE A 201 7.78 5.46 4.10
C ILE A 201 6.78 6.09 5.08
N GLU A 202 7.13 7.27 5.61
CA GLU A 202 6.25 8.09 6.44
C GLU A 202 6.30 9.54 5.97
N HIS A 203 5.17 10.24 6.00
CA HIS A 203 5.11 11.66 5.66
C HIS A 203 5.58 12.53 6.84
N THR A 204 6.34 13.58 6.54
CA THR A 204 6.98 14.42 7.55
C THR A 204 6.11 15.55 8.08
N ALA A 205 4.92 15.79 7.51
CA ALA A 205 4.04 16.86 7.95
C ALA A 205 3.47 16.59 9.34
N GLU A 206 3.64 17.55 10.24
CA GLU A 206 3.03 17.49 11.57
C GLU A 206 1.49 17.43 11.49
N GLY A 207 0.90 16.62 12.36
CA GLY A 207 -0.56 16.49 12.48
C GLY A 207 -1.23 15.68 11.39
N TRP A 208 -0.47 15.08 10.46
CA TRP A 208 -1.01 14.17 9.46
C TRP A 208 -0.26 12.83 9.46
N VAL A 209 -0.96 11.76 9.75
CA VAL A 209 -0.43 10.40 9.64
C VAL A 209 -0.66 9.91 8.22
N ALA A 210 0.40 9.86 7.43
CA ALA A 210 0.41 9.19 6.14
C ALA A 210 1.66 8.33 6.05
N MET A 211 1.47 7.02 5.95
CA MET A 211 2.56 6.05 5.93
C MET A 211 2.25 4.89 4.99
N GLY A 212 3.27 4.14 4.64
CA GLY A 212 3.10 2.93 3.85
C GLY A 212 4.16 1.90 4.13
N THR A 213 3.80 0.63 3.88
CA THR A 213 4.70 -0.52 3.91
C THR A 213 4.66 -1.27 2.59
N GLN A 214 5.81 -1.78 2.13
CA GLN A 214 5.86 -2.63 0.95
C GLN A 214 5.45 -4.07 1.28
N PHE A 215 5.76 -4.52 2.49
CA PHE A 215 5.30 -5.79 3.01
C PHE A 215 3.83 -5.73 3.43
N HIS A 216 3.23 -6.89 3.71
CA HIS A 216 1.80 -7.09 3.94
C HIS A 216 1.51 -7.48 5.41
N PRO A 217 1.31 -6.52 6.33
CA PRO A 217 1.00 -6.81 7.73
C PRO A 217 -0.37 -7.49 7.90
N GLU A 218 -1.28 -7.34 6.94
CA GLU A 218 -2.61 -7.93 6.95
C GLU A 218 -2.65 -9.40 6.50
N ALA A 219 -1.54 -9.90 5.90
CA ALA A 219 -1.53 -11.24 5.33
C ALA A 219 -1.43 -12.33 6.42
N PRO A 220 -1.95 -13.55 6.17
CA PRO A 220 -1.80 -14.68 7.10
C PRO A 220 -0.34 -15.06 7.37
N SER A 221 0.57 -14.72 6.47
CA SER A 221 2.02 -14.90 6.63
C SER A 221 2.70 -13.80 7.44
N ALA A 222 1.97 -12.79 7.90
CA ALA A 222 2.50 -11.72 8.73
C ALA A 222 3.04 -12.23 10.07
N THR A 223 3.94 -11.48 10.70
CA THR A 223 4.44 -11.79 12.04
C THR A 223 3.35 -11.51 13.08
N ALA A 224 3.49 -12.08 14.28
CA ALA A 224 2.57 -11.78 15.38
C ALA A 224 2.57 -10.30 15.81
N MET A 225 3.59 -9.53 15.41
CA MET A 225 3.74 -8.10 15.71
C MET A 225 3.16 -7.19 14.62
N ASP A 226 2.72 -7.74 13.49
CA ASP A 226 2.12 -6.99 12.38
C ASP A 226 0.66 -6.52 12.66
N PHE A 227 0.15 -6.78 13.88
CA PHE A 227 -1.25 -6.51 14.25
C PHE A 227 -1.38 -5.54 15.42
#